data_7d542dc2f5264ec64cfffa3d547e6d15
#
_entry.id   7d542dc2f5264ec64cfffa3d547e6d15
#
_cell.length_a   1.000
_cell.length_b   1.000
_cell.length_c   1.000
_cell.angle_alpha   90.00
_cell.angle_beta   90.00
_cell.angle_gamma   90.00
#
_symmetry.space_group_name_H-M   'P 1'
#
loop_
_entity.id
_entity.type
_entity.pdbx_description
1 polymer ?
#
loop_
_entity_poly.entity_id
_entity_poly.type
_entity_poly.pdbx_seq_one_letter_code
_entity_poly.pdbx_strand_id
1 'polypeptide(L)'
;PQPHACFIQSVSDSLVGGKDSIMGLWNREALLFKYGSGTGSNFSNIRGAGEPLSGGGTSSGLLSFLKIGDRAAGAIKSGGTTRRAAKMVTLDLDHPDIEEYIDWKATEEEKVSALVIGSTILQKHANNLMNAIWEYDNDGGRFSQEENLGLRKAMINAIKDSVPQPHIQRILDLA
;
A
#
# COMPACT_ATOMS: atom_id res chain seq x y z
N PRO A 1 -30.11 -12.91 1.34
CA PRO A 1 -28.94 -13.79 1.20
C PRO A 1 -28.55 -13.95 -0.26
N GLN A 2 -27.26 -13.93 -0.57
CA GLN A 2 -26.76 -14.16 -1.91
C GLN A 2 -26.88 -15.65 -2.25
N PRO A 3 -27.43 -16.01 -3.43
CA PRO A 3 -27.60 -17.42 -3.82
C PRO A 3 -26.28 -18.10 -4.21
N HIS A 4 -25.26 -17.32 -4.55
CA HIS A 4 -23.95 -17.81 -4.99
C HIS A 4 -22.82 -17.13 -4.22
N ALA A 5 -21.74 -17.89 -3.97
CA ALA A 5 -20.55 -17.40 -3.27
C ALA A 5 -19.68 -16.48 -4.13
N CYS A 6 -19.61 -16.74 -5.45
CA CYS A 6 -18.76 -16.02 -6.40
C CYS A 6 -19.47 -15.81 -7.74
N PHE A 7 -19.13 -14.69 -8.38
CA PHE A 7 -19.66 -14.29 -9.68
C PHE A 7 -18.53 -13.98 -10.66
N ILE A 8 -18.62 -14.51 -11.88
CA ILE A 8 -17.73 -14.12 -12.96
C ILE A 8 -18.26 -12.83 -13.59
N GLN A 9 -17.38 -11.85 -13.77
CA GLN A 9 -17.68 -10.53 -14.32
C GLN A 9 -16.87 -10.27 -15.59
N SER A 10 -17.53 -9.72 -16.61
CA SER A 10 -16.86 -9.22 -17.80
C SER A 10 -16.27 -7.83 -17.60
N VAL A 11 -15.16 -7.56 -18.30
CA VAL A 11 -14.56 -6.24 -18.41
C VAL A 11 -14.11 -5.98 -19.85
N SER A 12 -14.32 -4.77 -20.33
CA SER A 12 -13.87 -4.31 -21.65
C SER A 12 -12.80 -3.23 -21.51
N ASP A 13 -12.00 -3.07 -22.55
CA ASP A 13 -10.96 -2.03 -22.63
C ASP A 13 -11.55 -0.63 -22.83
N SER A 14 -12.36 -0.22 -21.87
CA SER A 14 -12.99 1.11 -21.80
C SER A 14 -13.01 1.58 -20.34
N LEU A 15 -12.55 2.79 -20.10
CA LEU A 15 -12.53 3.36 -18.74
C LEU A 15 -13.95 3.55 -18.18
N VAL A 16 -14.80 4.21 -18.97
CA VAL A 16 -16.19 4.55 -18.64
C VAL A 16 -17.09 4.33 -19.86
N GLY A 17 -18.39 4.38 -19.71
CA GLY A 17 -19.32 4.37 -20.85
C GLY A 17 -20.11 3.07 -21.02
N GLY A 18 -20.13 2.18 -20.04
CA GLY A 18 -20.96 0.96 -20.09
C GLY A 18 -20.85 0.10 -18.85
N LYS A 19 -21.72 -0.89 -18.75
CA LYS A 19 -21.68 -1.85 -17.62
C LYS A 19 -20.35 -2.61 -17.58
N ASP A 20 -19.79 -2.95 -18.74
CA ASP A 20 -18.55 -3.73 -18.85
C ASP A 20 -17.29 -2.88 -18.85
N SER A 21 -17.41 -1.55 -18.70
CA SER A 21 -16.25 -0.68 -18.54
C SER A 21 -15.50 -0.98 -17.24
N ILE A 22 -14.24 -0.56 -17.15
CA ILE A 22 -13.39 -0.77 -15.96
C ILE A 22 -14.06 -0.18 -14.70
N MET A 23 -14.57 1.07 -14.77
CA MET A 23 -15.29 1.69 -13.65
C MET A 23 -16.63 1.02 -13.38
N GLY A 24 -17.30 0.54 -14.42
CA GLY A 24 -18.51 -0.26 -14.31
C GLY A 24 -18.27 -1.58 -13.57
N LEU A 25 -17.15 -2.25 -13.83
CA LEU A 25 -16.74 -3.44 -13.10
C LEU A 25 -16.57 -3.15 -11.61
N TRP A 26 -15.85 -2.09 -11.23
CA TRP A 26 -15.66 -1.74 -9.83
C TRP A 26 -16.97 -1.46 -9.10
N ASN A 27 -17.93 -0.85 -9.77
CA ASN A 27 -19.25 -0.61 -9.21
C ASN A 27 -20.03 -1.92 -8.97
N ARG A 28 -20.01 -2.85 -9.93
CA ARG A 28 -20.64 -4.17 -9.76
C ARG A 28 -19.98 -4.99 -8.66
N GLU A 29 -18.65 -5.00 -8.61
CA GLU A 29 -17.88 -5.67 -7.56
C GLU A 29 -18.21 -5.10 -6.17
N ALA A 30 -18.31 -3.78 -6.03
CA ALA A 30 -18.67 -3.14 -4.78
C ALA A 30 -20.03 -3.64 -4.24
N LEU A 31 -21.02 -3.81 -5.12
CA LEU A 31 -22.33 -4.37 -4.74
C LEU A 31 -22.21 -5.82 -4.28
N LEU A 32 -21.45 -6.67 -5.03
CA LEU A 32 -21.28 -8.07 -4.69
C LEU A 32 -20.51 -8.24 -3.37
N PHE A 33 -19.48 -7.44 -3.14
CA PHE A 33 -18.71 -7.44 -1.88
C PHE A 33 -19.56 -6.97 -0.70
N LYS A 34 -20.40 -5.95 -0.90
CA LYS A 34 -21.33 -5.47 0.13
C LYS A 34 -22.27 -6.59 0.63
N TYR A 35 -22.65 -7.49 -0.25
CA TYR A 35 -23.52 -8.62 0.08
C TYR A 35 -22.76 -9.91 0.42
N GLY A 36 -21.43 -9.86 0.48
CA GLY A 36 -20.59 -10.97 0.96
C GLY A 36 -20.22 -12.00 -0.11
N SER A 37 -20.43 -11.72 -1.39
CA SER A 37 -20.00 -12.57 -2.51
C SER A 37 -18.63 -12.16 -3.03
N GLY A 38 -17.90 -13.12 -3.60
CA GLY A 38 -16.65 -12.90 -4.32
C GLY A 38 -16.86 -12.65 -5.82
N THR A 39 -15.81 -12.20 -6.49
CA THR A 39 -15.80 -11.96 -7.94
C THR A 39 -14.58 -12.58 -8.61
N GLY A 40 -14.70 -12.88 -9.91
CA GLY A 40 -13.62 -13.29 -10.78
C GLY A 40 -13.74 -12.60 -12.14
N SER A 41 -12.64 -12.05 -12.66
CA SER A 41 -12.62 -11.36 -13.95
C SER A 41 -11.34 -11.65 -14.72
N ASN A 42 -11.46 -11.83 -16.04
CA ASN A 42 -10.32 -11.91 -16.95
C ASN A 42 -10.04 -10.52 -17.51
N PHE A 43 -8.79 -10.05 -17.34
CA PHE A 43 -8.33 -8.73 -17.75
C PHE A 43 -7.50 -8.73 -19.03
N SER A 44 -7.36 -9.87 -19.71
CA SER A 44 -6.51 -10.02 -20.89
C SER A 44 -6.90 -9.09 -22.05
N ASN A 45 -8.14 -8.61 -22.08
CA ASN A 45 -8.61 -7.67 -23.10
C ASN A 45 -8.26 -6.19 -22.79
N ILE A 46 -7.71 -5.89 -21.61
CA ILE A 46 -7.30 -4.52 -21.27
C ILE A 46 -5.92 -4.28 -21.85
N ARG A 47 -5.74 -3.15 -22.54
CA ARG A 47 -4.45 -2.81 -23.15
C ARG A 47 -3.34 -2.64 -22.13
N GLY A 48 -2.12 -2.99 -22.52
CA GLY A 48 -0.92 -2.86 -21.72
C GLY A 48 -0.42 -1.43 -21.56
N ALA A 49 0.61 -1.27 -20.74
CA ALA A 49 1.28 0.00 -20.54
C ALA A 49 1.95 0.50 -21.85
N GLY A 50 1.85 1.79 -22.11
CA GLY A 50 2.45 2.42 -23.30
C GLY A 50 1.67 2.25 -24.59
N GLU A 51 0.62 1.43 -24.64
CA GLU A 51 -0.23 1.30 -25.84
C GLU A 51 -1.01 2.61 -26.13
N PRO A 52 -1.20 2.95 -27.42
CA PRO A 52 -1.83 4.21 -27.79
C PRO A 52 -3.33 4.24 -27.42
N LEU A 53 -3.78 5.41 -26.98
CA LEU A 53 -5.18 5.71 -26.71
C LEU A 53 -5.84 6.37 -27.92
N SER A 54 -7.12 6.08 -28.17
CA SER A 54 -7.90 6.66 -29.28
C SER A 54 -8.01 8.19 -29.21
N GLY A 55 -7.94 8.77 -28.01
CA GLY A 55 -7.96 10.23 -27.79
C GLY A 55 -6.59 10.90 -27.77
N GLY A 56 -5.52 10.16 -28.08
CA GLY A 56 -4.13 10.62 -27.96
C GLY A 56 -3.52 10.28 -26.58
N GLY A 57 -2.21 10.13 -26.55
CA GLY A 57 -1.47 9.67 -25.38
C GLY A 57 -1.34 8.15 -25.29
N THR A 58 -0.86 7.64 -24.17
CA THR A 58 -0.58 6.23 -23.94
C THR A 58 -1.28 5.69 -22.69
N SER A 59 -1.54 4.39 -22.69
CA SER A 59 -2.13 3.68 -21.54
C SER A 59 -1.18 3.66 -20.34
N SER A 60 -1.74 3.81 -19.16
CA SER A 60 -1.02 3.62 -17.89
C SER A 60 -0.83 2.15 -17.51
N GLY A 61 -1.34 1.23 -18.32
CA GLY A 61 -1.25 -0.20 -18.15
C GLY A 61 -2.30 -0.80 -17.22
N LEU A 62 -2.43 -2.11 -17.32
CA LEU A 62 -3.39 -2.92 -16.58
C LEU A 62 -3.25 -2.74 -15.06
N LEU A 63 -2.03 -2.76 -14.55
CA LEU A 63 -1.79 -2.74 -13.11
C LEU A 63 -2.26 -1.46 -12.42
N SER A 64 -2.27 -0.34 -13.13
CA SER A 64 -2.81 0.91 -12.61
C SER A 64 -4.29 0.77 -12.26
N PHE A 65 -5.06 0.07 -13.08
CA PHE A 65 -6.49 -0.20 -12.83
C PHE A 65 -6.70 -1.30 -11.80
N LEU A 66 -5.86 -2.34 -11.80
CA LEU A 66 -5.94 -3.41 -10.78
C LEU A 66 -5.68 -2.87 -9.37
N LYS A 67 -4.76 -1.92 -9.21
CA LYS A 67 -4.50 -1.25 -7.92
C LYS A 67 -5.73 -0.51 -7.39
N ILE A 68 -6.51 0.13 -8.27
CA ILE A 68 -7.78 0.78 -7.88
C ILE A 68 -8.76 -0.27 -7.35
N GLY A 69 -8.97 -1.36 -8.09
CA GLY A 69 -9.88 -2.44 -7.69
C GLY A 69 -9.44 -3.15 -6.41
N ASP A 70 -8.15 -3.36 -6.20
CA ASP A 70 -7.59 -3.96 -4.99
C ASP A 70 -7.84 -3.07 -3.76
N ARG A 71 -7.64 -1.76 -3.88
CA ARG A 71 -7.94 -0.80 -2.81
C ARG A 71 -9.43 -0.70 -2.51
N ALA A 72 -10.28 -0.70 -3.55
CA ALA A 72 -11.73 -0.70 -3.39
C ALA A 72 -12.20 -1.97 -2.66
N ALA A 73 -11.71 -3.15 -3.06
CA ALA A 73 -12.00 -4.41 -2.40
C ALA A 73 -11.56 -4.42 -0.93
N GLY A 74 -10.38 -3.89 -0.64
CA GLY A 74 -9.86 -3.78 0.73
C GLY A 74 -10.67 -2.84 1.63
N ALA A 75 -11.28 -1.80 1.05
CA ALA A 75 -12.09 -0.83 1.79
C ALA A 75 -13.52 -1.33 2.05
N ILE A 76 -14.06 -2.20 1.19
CA ILE A 76 -15.45 -2.67 1.30
C ILE A 76 -15.49 -3.89 2.23
N LYS A 77 -16.18 -3.72 3.35
CA LYS A 77 -16.52 -4.81 4.26
C LYS A 77 -17.98 -5.20 4.04
N SER A 78 -18.26 -6.49 3.97
CA SER A 78 -19.67 -6.95 3.91
C SER A 78 -20.43 -6.47 5.15
N GLY A 79 -21.58 -5.86 4.95
CA GLY A 79 -22.35 -5.13 5.97
C GLY A 79 -22.56 -5.88 7.28
N GLY A 80 -21.73 -5.56 8.28
CA GLY A 80 -21.79 -6.12 9.62
C GLY A 80 -21.24 -7.54 9.79
N THR A 81 -20.77 -8.21 8.73
CA THR A 81 -20.16 -9.54 8.81
C THR A 81 -18.64 -9.45 8.64
N THR A 82 -17.93 -10.45 9.18
CA THR A 82 -16.47 -10.53 9.22
C THR A 82 -15.82 -10.92 7.89
N ARG A 83 -16.61 -11.17 6.84
CA ARG A 83 -16.09 -11.59 5.53
C ARG A 83 -15.48 -10.41 4.77
N ARG A 84 -14.23 -10.57 4.39
CA ARG A 84 -13.54 -9.65 3.48
C ARG A 84 -13.98 -9.91 2.04
N ALA A 85 -13.89 -8.91 1.18
CA ALA A 85 -14.03 -9.07 -0.25
C ALA A 85 -13.05 -10.12 -0.78
N ALA A 86 -13.51 -11.01 -1.65
CA ALA A 86 -12.70 -12.00 -2.35
C ALA A 86 -12.72 -11.69 -3.84
N LYS A 87 -11.55 -11.41 -4.42
CA LYS A 87 -11.39 -11.05 -5.82
C LYS A 87 -10.36 -11.94 -6.48
N MET A 88 -10.72 -12.55 -7.60
CA MET A 88 -9.82 -13.27 -8.48
C MET A 88 -9.63 -12.47 -9.78
N VAL A 89 -8.40 -12.39 -10.23
CA VAL A 89 -8.02 -11.78 -11.51
C VAL A 89 -7.23 -12.81 -12.30
N THR A 90 -7.57 -12.98 -13.58
CA THR A 90 -6.78 -13.78 -14.51
C THR A 90 -6.23 -12.90 -15.62
N LEU A 91 -5.07 -13.28 -16.13
CA LEU A 91 -4.37 -12.62 -17.24
C LEU A 91 -3.72 -13.68 -18.11
N ASP A 92 -3.87 -13.57 -19.43
CA ASP A 92 -3.27 -14.50 -20.37
C ASP A 92 -1.76 -14.26 -20.45
N LEU A 93 -0.98 -15.33 -20.73
CA LEU A 93 0.48 -15.26 -20.70
C LEU A 93 1.12 -14.42 -21.80
N ASP A 94 0.37 -14.12 -22.84
CA ASP A 94 0.79 -13.29 -23.98
C ASP A 94 0.47 -11.78 -23.77
N HIS A 95 -0.11 -11.42 -22.62
CA HIS A 95 -0.42 -10.03 -22.32
C HIS A 95 0.86 -9.21 -22.12
N PRO A 96 0.96 -7.96 -22.67
CA PRO A 96 2.17 -7.14 -22.55
C PRO A 96 2.63 -6.88 -21.12
N ASP A 97 1.72 -6.75 -20.17
CA ASP A 97 2.02 -6.46 -18.75
C ASP A 97 2.17 -7.73 -17.90
N ILE A 98 2.35 -8.92 -18.49
CA ILE A 98 2.32 -10.20 -17.74
C ILE A 98 3.45 -10.31 -16.70
N GLU A 99 4.66 -9.88 -17.03
CA GLU A 99 5.80 -9.93 -16.10
C GLU A 99 5.53 -9.05 -14.87
N GLU A 100 5.10 -7.80 -15.09
CA GLU A 100 4.76 -6.88 -13.99
C GLU A 100 3.59 -7.40 -13.15
N TYR A 101 2.62 -8.09 -13.79
CA TYR A 101 1.49 -8.71 -13.11
C TYR A 101 1.93 -9.86 -12.18
N ILE A 102 2.85 -10.71 -12.64
CA ILE A 102 3.39 -11.82 -11.83
C ILE A 102 4.13 -11.27 -10.60
N ASP A 103 4.96 -10.25 -10.79
CA ASP A 103 5.79 -9.67 -9.75
C ASP A 103 5.03 -8.72 -8.80
N TRP A 104 3.85 -8.28 -9.21
CA TRP A 104 3.11 -7.25 -8.46
C TRP A 104 2.91 -7.59 -6.99
N LYS A 105 2.42 -8.79 -6.69
CA LYS A 105 2.14 -9.17 -5.28
C LYS A 105 3.41 -9.31 -4.46
N ALA A 106 4.46 -9.89 -5.02
CA ALA A 106 5.76 -9.99 -4.36
C ALA A 106 6.33 -8.59 -4.04
N THR A 107 6.31 -7.69 -5.01
CA THR A 107 6.76 -6.31 -4.84
C THR A 107 5.96 -5.55 -3.78
N GLU A 108 4.64 -5.73 -3.70
CA GLU A 108 3.82 -5.09 -2.66
C GLU A 108 4.12 -5.66 -1.26
N GLU A 109 4.37 -6.96 -1.13
CA GLU A 109 4.77 -7.59 0.13
C GLU A 109 6.16 -7.12 0.59
N GLU A 110 7.12 -6.98 -0.32
CA GLU A 110 8.45 -6.43 -0.03
C GLU A 110 8.37 -4.99 0.46
N LYS A 111 7.54 -4.15 -0.16
CA LYS A 111 7.30 -2.76 0.29
C LYS A 111 6.72 -2.71 1.69
N VAL A 112 5.72 -3.56 1.99
CA VAL A 112 5.13 -3.63 3.32
C VAL A 112 6.17 -4.07 4.34
N SER A 113 6.97 -5.09 4.04
CA SER A 113 8.05 -5.57 4.91
C SER A 113 9.08 -4.47 5.19
N ALA A 114 9.53 -3.76 4.16
CA ALA A 114 10.47 -2.64 4.30
C ALA A 114 9.90 -1.51 5.19
N LEU A 115 8.62 -1.17 5.01
CA LEU A 115 7.94 -0.15 5.83
C LEU A 115 7.81 -0.59 7.30
N VAL A 116 7.49 -1.85 7.57
CA VAL A 116 7.39 -2.40 8.94
C VAL A 116 8.75 -2.37 9.62
N ILE A 117 9.81 -2.84 8.93
CA ILE A 117 11.19 -2.82 9.46
C ILE A 117 11.62 -1.38 9.73
N GLY A 118 11.44 -0.47 8.77
CA GLY A 118 11.79 0.94 8.93
C GLY A 118 11.05 1.60 10.09
N SER A 119 9.75 1.38 10.22
CA SER A 119 8.94 1.88 11.33
C SER A 119 9.43 1.37 12.69
N THR A 120 9.78 0.08 12.78
CA THR A 120 10.30 -0.53 14.01
C THR A 120 11.65 0.08 14.42
N ILE A 121 12.56 0.27 13.46
CA ILE A 121 13.86 0.92 13.69
C ILE A 121 13.66 2.36 14.16
N LEU A 122 12.82 3.14 13.48
CA LEU A 122 12.53 4.52 13.85
C LEU A 122 11.96 4.63 15.26
N GLN A 123 10.99 3.78 15.62
CA GLN A 123 10.39 3.76 16.94
C GLN A 123 11.40 3.39 18.03
N LYS A 124 12.26 2.40 17.79
CA LYS A 124 13.33 2.00 18.71
C LYS A 124 14.27 3.18 19.00
N HIS A 125 14.71 3.89 17.96
CA HIS A 125 15.61 5.03 18.12
C HIS A 125 14.92 6.23 18.73
N ALA A 126 13.64 6.49 18.42
CA ALA A 126 12.85 7.51 19.08
C ALA A 126 12.79 7.27 20.59
N ASN A 127 12.46 6.06 21.01
CA ASN A 127 12.42 5.70 22.43
C ASN A 127 13.79 5.85 23.10
N ASN A 128 14.88 5.44 22.44
CA ASN A 128 16.23 5.55 22.99
C ASN A 128 16.65 7.02 23.17
N LEU A 129 16.31 7.88 22.20
CA LEU A 129 16.59 9.32 22.28
C LEU A 129 15.78 9.96 23.41
N MET A 130 14.49 9.71 23.47
CA MET A 130 13.61 10.22 24.52
C MET A 130 14.07 9.78 25.92
N ASN A 131 14.38 8.50 26.11
CA ASN A 131 14.88 8.00 27.39
C ASN A 131 16.19 8.67 27.77
N ALA A 132 17.13 8.82 26.83
CA ALA A 132 18.41 9.47 27.10
C ALA A 132 18.27 10.95 27.53
N ILE A 133 17.21 11.63 27.04
CA ILE A 133 16.90 13.01 27.43
C ILE A 133 16.23 13.03 28.82
N TRP A 134 15.27 12.17 29.06
CA TRP A 134 14.42 12.22 30.24
C TRP A 134 15.07 11.58 31.48
N GLU A 135 15.99 10.62 31.29
CA GLU A 135 16.77 10.00 32.38
C GLU A 135 17.99 10.83 32.81
N TYR A 136 18.25 11.96 32.13
CA TYR A 136 19.39 12.83 32.46
C TYR A 136 19.02 13.80 33.57
N ASP A 137 19.75 13.73 34.69
CA ASP A 137 19.42 14.42 35.94
C ASP A 137 19.62 15.96 35.91
N ASN A 138 20.36 16.49 34.92
CA ASN A 138 20.62 17.92 34.79
C ASN A 138 19.79 18.58 33.70
N ASP A 139 18.76 19.32 34.07
CA ASP A 139 17.85 19.98 33.12
C ASP A 139 18.56 20.94 32.14
N GLY A 140 19.64 21.62 32.58
CA GLY A 140 20.37 22.57 31.73
C GLY A 140 21.16 21.92 30.62
N GLY A 141 21.58 20.66 30.77
CA GLY A 141 22.42 19.93 29.82
C GLY A 141 21.75 18.77 29.07
N ARG A 142 20.44 18.52 29.32
CA ARG A 142 19.77 17.30 28.79
C ARG A 142 19.78 17.18 27.26
N PHE A 143 19.78 18.31 26.56
CA PHE A 143 19.86 18.36 25.09
C PHE A 143 21.28 18.56 24.57
N SER A 144 22.26 18.76 25.44
CA SER A 144 23.66 18.94 25.06
C SER A 144 24.33 17.59 24.79
N GLN A 145 24.86 17.41 23.58
CA GLN A 145 25.63 16.21 23.24
C GLN A 145 26.98 16.12 23.96
N GLU A 146 27.48 17.23 24.51
CA GLU A 146 28.73 17.30 25.25
C GLU A 146 28.54 16.84 26.71
N GLU A 147 27.42 17.23 27.31
CA GLU A 147 27.10 16.94 28.72
C GLU A 147 26.35 15.61 28.84
N ASN A 148 25.35 15.40 27.99
CA ASN A 148 24.57 14.16 27.98
C ASN A 148 25.19 13.11 27.04
N LEU A 149 26.11 12.30 27.56
CA LEU A 149 26.77 11.22 26.83
C LEU A 149 25.78 10.12 26.38
N GLY A 150 24.70 9.94 27.11
CA GLY A 150 23.61 9.01 26.74
C GLY A 150 22.92 9.45 25.45
N LEU A 151 22.55 10.72 25.35
CA LEU A 151 21.96 11.32 24.14
C LEU A 151 22.93 11.22 22.96
N ARG A 152 24.20 11.60 23.16
CA ARG A 152 25.23 11.49 22.12
C ARG A 152 25.34 10.07 21.57
N LYS A 153 25.37 9.06 22.44
CA LYS A 153 25.43 7.64 22.06
C LYS A 153 24.17 7.21 21.29
N ALA A 154 22.99 7.62 21.76
CA ALA A 154 21.72 7.32 21.10
C ALA A 154 21.67 7.93 19.69
N MET A 155 22.12 9.18 19.52
CA MET A 155 22.19 9.86 18.22
C MET A 155 23.15 9.15 17.25
N ILE A 156 24.36 8.78 17.72
CA ILE A 156 25.34 8.05 16.90
C ILE A 156 24.75 6.71 16.45
N ASN A 157 24.07 5.99 17.32
CA ASN A 157 23.46 4.70 16.97
C ASN A 157 22.30 4.90 15.97
N ALA A 158 21.49 5.93 16.13
CA ALA A 158 20.43 6.25 15.16
C ALA A 158 21.01 6.57 13.77
N ILE A 159 22.10 7.34 13.70
CA ILE A 159 22.77 7.65 12.43
C ILE A 159 23.38 6.40 11.81
N LYS A 160 23.99 5.50 12.58
CA LYS A 160 24.54 4.23 12.10
C LYS A 160 23.46 3.32 11.50
N ASP A 161 22.27 3.32 12.10
CA ASP A 161 21.11 2.57 11.61
C ASP A 161 20.33 3.33 10.52
N SER A 162 20.95 4.36 9.91
CA SER A 162 20.41 5.17 8.80
C SER A 162 19.13 5.94 9.12
N VAL A 163 18.89 6.29 10.39
CA VAL A 163 17.77 7.17 10.75
C VAL A 163 18.04 8.58 10.18
N PRO A 164 17.12 9.17 9.41
CA PRO A 164 17.33 10.50 8.82
C PRO A 164 17.52 11.59 9.88
N GLN A 165 18.49 12.46 9.68
CA GLN A 165 18.74 13.59 10.61
C GLN A 165 17.52 14.47 10.91
N PRO A 166 16.67 14.84 9.92
CA PRO A 166 15.45 15.58 10.20
C PRO A 166 14.50 14.86 11.16
N HIS A 167 14.50 13.51 11.13
CA HIS A 167 13.68 12.73 12.05
C HIS A 167 14.24 12.77 13.48
N ILE A 168 15.57 12.66 13.63
CA ILE A 168 16.24 12.83 14.93
C ILE A 168 15.94 14.22 15.50
N GLN A 169 16.11 15.27 14.70
CA GLN A 169 15.82 16.64 15.13
C GLN A 169 14.37 16.81 15.59
N ARG A 170 13.43 16.27 14.84
CA ARG A 170 12.01 16.32 15.22
C ARG A 170 11.74 15.64 16.57
N ILE A 171 12.44 14.55 16.89
CA ILE A 171 12.32 13.89 18.19
C ILE A 171 12.85 14.79 19.30
N LEU A 172 14.01 15.45 19.08
CA LEU A 172 14.58 16.39 20.04
C LEU A 172 13.66 17.60 20.29
N ASP A 173 12.99 18.08 19.24
CA ASP A 173 12.06 19.22 19.34
C ASP A 173 10.75 18.85 20.06
N LEU A 174 10.42 17.56 20.15
CA LEU A 174 9.21 17.05 20.82
C LEU A 174 9.46 16.59 22.27
N ALA A 175 10.71 16.44 22.67
CA ALA A 175 11.11 15.98 24.01
C ALA A 175 11.20 17.12 25.00
#